data_6b6b28b0e7c2892a28f9656c259c0a4c
#
_entry.id   6b6b28b0e7c2892a28f9656c259c0a4c
#
_cell.length_a   1.000
_cell.length_b   1.000
_cell.length_c   1.000
_cell.angle_alpha   90.00
_cell.angle_beta   90.00
_cell.angle_gamma   90.00
#
_symmetry.space_group_name_H-M   'P 1'
#
loop_
_entity.id
_entity.type
_entity.pdbx_description
1 polymer ?
#
loop_
_entity_poly.entity_id
_entity_poly.type
_entity_poly.pdbx_seq_one_letter_code
_entity_poly.pdbx_strand_id
1 'polypeptide(L)'
;MILLDRVTVIYPNKTVALSGASLHIQPKEFVTIVGASGAGKSTLIRLLIKEEVPTSGKIIVGSIDYDTIDKANVPHLRRKIGVVFQDFKLLPNLTVYENVAFALEVSGVKNAEIKRAVPKILQLVGLSEKAHHYPSEISGGERQRTAIARALVRNPKILIADEPTGNLDPKNSWDIIELLLKINRFGTTVVLTTHNKEIVDALKKRVITINRGRVVKDEKVGKYSL
;
A
#
# COMPACT_ATOMS: atom_id res chain seq x y z
N MET A 1 -3.50 -6.40 -11.84
CA MET A 1 -4.65 -5.61 -12.32
C MET A 1 -5.58 -5.30 -11.14
N ILE A 2 -6.06 -4.08 -11.04
CA ILE A 2 -7.11 -3.68 -10.09
C ILE A 2 -8.21 -3.03 -10.92
N LEU A 3 -9.43 -3.51 -10.78
CA LEU A 3 -10.61 -2.96 -11.45
C LEU A 3 -11.67 -2.63 -10.39
N LEU A 4 -12.14 -1.39 -10.39
CA LEU A 4 -13.36 -0.97 -9.73
C LEU A 4 -14.35 -0.53 -10.83
N ASP A 5 -15.57 -1.04 -10.77
CA ASP A 5 -16.67 -0.63 -11.67
C ASP A 5 -17.82 -0.12 -10.84
N ARG A 6 -18.07 1.19 -10.92
CA ARG A 6 -19.17 1.94 -10.26
C ARG A 6 -19.32 1.62 -8.77
N VAL A 7 -18.20 1.54 -8.06
CA VAL A 7 -18.15 1.17 -6.65
C VAL A 7 -18.69 2.29 -5.78
N THR A 8 -19.67 1.96 -4.93
CA THR A 8 -20.25 2.85 -3.93
C THR A 8 -20.06 2.25 -2.55
N VAL A 9 -19.70 3.09 -1.58
CA VAL A 9 -19.62 2.72 -0.16
C VAL A 9 -20.39 3.75 0.64
N ILE A 10 -21.39 3.28 1.37
CA ILE A 10 -22.21 4.06 2.30
C ILE A 10 -22.06 3.41 3.68
N TYR A 11 -21.51 4.14 4.63
CA TYR A 11 -21.37 3.66 6.00
C TYR A 11 -22.70 3.67 6.76
N PRO A 12 -22.83 2.93 7.89
CA PRO A 12 -24.07 2.86 8.68
C PRO A 12 -24.60 4.24 9.15
N ASN A 13 -23.69 5.20 9.35
CA ASN A 13 -24.03 6.59 9.68
C ASN A 13 -24.49 7.42 8.46
N LYS A 14 -24.82 6.77 7.33
CA LYS A 14 -25.21 7.37 6.05
C LYS A 14 -24.13 8.23 5.36
N THR A 15 -22.90 8.18 5.83
CA THR A 15 -21.78 8.86 5.14
C THR A 15 -21.46 8.13 3.84
N VAL A 16 -21.54 8.83 2.71
CA VAL A 16 -21.13 8.31 1.40
C VAL A 16 -19.62 8.51 1.26
N ALA A 17 -18.86 7.43 1.41
CA ALA A 17 -17.41 7.47 1.31
C ALA A 17 -16.88 7.32 -0.12
N LEU A 18 -17.57 6.49 -0.94
CA LEU A 18 -17.36 6.41 -2.39
C LEU A 18 -18.71 6.42 -3.08
N SER A 19 -18.79 7.05 -4.26
CA SER A 19 -20.01 7.25 -5.04
C SER A 19 -19.77 6.95 -6.51
N GLY A 20 -20.03 5.70 -6.92
CA GLY A 20 -19.87 5.27 -8.31
C GLY A 20 -18.43 5.34 -8.82
N ALA A 21 -17.45 5.12 -7.95
CA ALA A 21 -16.03 5.20 -8.31
C ALA A 21 -15.65 4.08 -9.28
N SER A 22 -15.09 4.45 -10.44
CA SER A 22 -14.56 3.52 -11.42
C SER A 22 -13.10 3.83 -11.69
N LEU A 23 -12.24 2.81 -11.67
CA LEU A 23 -10.84 2.93 -12.02
C LEU A 23 -10.27 1.57 -12.47
N HIS A 24 -9.25 1.62 -13.30
CA HIS A 24 -8.55 0.42 -13.77
C HIS A 24 -7.05 0.64 -13.69
N ILE A 25 -6.34 -0.12 -12.83
CA ILE A 25 -4.89 -0.07 -12.69
C ILE A 25 -4.30 -1.33 -13.32
N GLN A 26 -3.37 -1.13 -14.25
CA GLN A 26 -2.71 -2.24 -14.95
C GLN A 26 -1.64 -2.90 -14.08
N PRO A 27 -1.26 -4.15 -14.36
CA PRO A 27 -0.09 -4.77 -13.73
C PRO A 27 1.18 -3.96 -13.98
N LYS A 28 2.03 -3.89 -12.96
CA LYS A 28 3.31 -3.17 -12.97
C LYS A 28 3.20 -1.63 -13.10
N GLU A 29 2.01 -1.09 -13.03
CA GLU A 29 1.80 0.35 -13.06
C GLU A 29 2.19 0.99 -11.71
N PHE A 30 2.68 2.24 -11.77
CA PHE A 30 2.82 3.12 -10.61
C PHE A 30 1.73 4.17 -10.70
N VAL A 31 0.81 4.17 -9.75
CA VAL A 31 -0.32 5.10 -9.71
C VAL A 31 -0.31 5.87 -8.40
N THR A 32 -0.47 7.18 -8.50
CA THR A 32 -0.67 8.04 -7.33
C THR A 32 -2.14 8.42 -7.22
N ILE A 33 -2.73 8.24 -6.06
CA ILE A 33 -4.10 8.63 -5.75
C ILE A 33 -4.07 9.85 -4.84
N VAL A 34 -4.63 10.94 -5.31
CA VAL A 34 -4.69 12.21 -4.59
C VAL A 34 -6.12 12.61 -4.26
N GLY A 35 -6.28 13.49 -3.30
CA GLY A 35 -7.59 14.01 -2.88
C GLY A 35 -7.50 14.63 -1.49
N ALA A 36 -8.42 15.52 -1.15
CA ALA A 36 -8.51 16.13 0.17
C ALA A 36 -8.68 15.08 1.28
N SER A 37 -8.47 15.49 2.54
CA SER A 37 -8.84 14.64 3.68
C SER A 37 -10.33 14.31 3.61
N GLY A 38 -10.69 13.05 3.88
CA GLY A 38 -12.08 12.59 3.77
C GLY A 38 -12.59 12.37 2.34
N ALA A 39 -11.77 12.53 1.29
CA ALA A 39 -12.19 12.31 -0.10
C ALA A 39 -12.55 10.86 -0.46
N GLY A 40 -12.22 9.87 0.41
CA GLY A 40 -12.49 8.45 0.17
C GLY A 40 -11.25 7.58 -0.08
N LYS A 41 -10.01 8.16 -0.01
CA LYS A 41 -8.76 7.43 -0.27
C LYS A 41 -8.58 6.22 0.64
N SER A 42 -8.72 6.39 1.95
CA SER A 42 -8.57 5.29 2.92
C SER A 42 -9.68 4.23 2.78
N THR A 43 -10.90 4.64 2.42
CA THR A 43 -11.99 3.70 2.11
C THR A 43 -11.63 2.87 0.87
N LEU A 44 -11.07 3.49 -0.16
CA LEU A 44 -10.59 2.76 -1.33
C LEU A 44 -9.52 1.73 -0.95
N ILE A 45 -8.54 2.08 -0.12
CA ILE A 45 -7.52 1.14 0.34
C ILE A 45 -8.15 -0.03 1.10
N ARG A 46 -9.06 0.25 2.05
CA ARG A 46 -9.78 -0.79 2.80
C ARG A 46 -10.58 -1.74 1.90
N LEU A 47 -11.19 -1.22 0.85
CA LEU A 47 -11.82 -2.05 -0.18
C LEU A 47 -10.80 -2.96 -0.88
N LEU A 48 -9.64 -2.42 -1.29
CA LEU A 48 -8.63 -3.19 -2.01
C LEU A 48 -8.06 -4.36 -1.19
N ILE A 49 -8.05 -4.25 0.13
CA ILE A 49 -7.63 -5.33 1.03
C ILE A 49 -8.81 -6.13 1.61
N LYS A 50 -10.01 -5.87 1.09
CA LYS A 50 -11.27 -6.49 1.56
C LYS A 50 -11.47 -6.37 3.08
N GLU A 51 -11.05 -5.25 3.66
CA GLU A 51 -11.38 -4.83 5.03
C GLU A 51 -12.77 -4.18 5.07
N GLU A 52 -13.15 -3.56 3.95
CA GLU A 52 -14.46 -2.98 3.71
C GLU A 52 -15.15 -3.72 2.56
N VAL A 53 -16.49 -3.67 2.52
CA VAL A 53 -17.30 -4.27 1.46
C VAL A 53 -18.07 -3.15 0.76
N PRO A 54 -18.13 -3.13 -0.59
CA PRO A 54 -18.88 -2.11 -1.30
C PRO A 54 -20.38 -2.30 -1.04
N THR A 55 -21.12 -1.19 -0.98
CA THR A 55 -22.59 -1.19 -0.95
C THR A 55 -23.15 -1.58 -2.32
N SER A 56 -22.46 -1.18 -3.40
CA SER A 56 -22.77 -1.57 -4.78
C SER A 56 -21.53 -1.41 -5.67
N GLY A 57 -21.59 -1.96 -6.88
CA GLY A 57 -20.49 -1.97 -7.84
C GLY A 57 -19.62 -3.21 -7.69
N LYS A 58 -18.61 -3.35 -8.55
CA LYS A 58 -17.79 -4.56 -8.67
C LYS A 58 -16.32 -4.24 -8.44
N ILE A 59 -15.61 -5.15 -7.73
CA ILE A 59 -14.17 -5.05 -7.48
C ILE A 59 -13.49 -6.34 -7.93
N ILE A 60 -12.45 -6.21 -8.76
CA ILE A 60 -11.59 -7.33 -9.15
C ILE A 60 -10.14 -6.94 -8.85
N VAL A 61 -9.42 -7.81 -8.11
CA VAL A 61 -7.99 -7.65 -7.84
C VAL A 61 -7.23 -8.89 -8.29
N GLY A 62 -6.32 -8.72 -9.24
CA GLY A 62 -5.68 -9.83 -9.94
C GLY A 62 -6.70 -10.58 -10.78
N SER A 63 -6.93 -11.84 -10.44
CA SER A 63 -7.98 -12.70 -11.01
C SER A 63 -9.13 -12.95 -10.03
N ILE A 64 -9.16 -12.24 -8.90
CA ILE A 64 -10.12 -12.50 -7.81
C ILE A 64 -11.23 -11.46 -7.89
N ASP A 65 -12.44 -11.94 -8.13
CA ASP A 65 -13.67 -11.16 -8.01
C ASP A 65 -14.10 -11.13 -6.54
N TYR A 66 -14.32 -9.94 -5.99
CA TYR A 66 -14.65 -9.77 -4.57
C TYR A 66 -16.04 -10.25 -4.19
N ASP A 67 -16.94 -10.37 -5.15
CA ASP A 67 -18.30 -10.88 -4.92
C ASP A 67 -18.31 -12.42 -4.74
N THR A 68 -17.30 -13.10 -5.31
CA THR A 68 -17.22 -14.56 -5.30
C THR A 68 -16.24 -15.12 -4.26
N ILE A 69 -15.43 -14.27 -3.61
CA ILE A 69 -14.44 -14.76 -2.65
C ILE A 69 -15.06 -15.04 -1.27
N ASP A 70 -14.94 -16.27 -0.81
CA ASP A 70 -15.32 -16.67 0.53
C ASP A 70 -14.48 -16.02 1.62
N LYS A 71 -15.08 -15.80 2.79
CA LYS A 71 -14.37 -15.24 3.96
C LYS A 71 -13.09 -16.01 4.31
N ALA A 72 -13.10 -17.32 4.19
CA ALA A 72 -11.93 -18.18 4.41
C ALA A 72 -10.76 -17.91 3.45
N ASN A 73 -11.05 -17.39 2.26
CA ASN A 73 -10.04 -17.08 1.23
C ASN A 73 -9.53 -15.63 1.28
N VAL A 74 -10.13 -14.75 2.09
CA VAL A 74 -9.65 -13.36 2.26
C VAL A 74 -8.19 -13.29 2.74
N PRO A 75 -7.71 -14.13 3.68
CA PRO A 75 -6.29 -14.14 4.02
C PRO A 75 -5.36 -14.45 2.83
N HIS A 76 -5.78 -15.31 1.90
CA HIS A 76 -5.01 -15.61 0.70
C HIS A 76 -4.94 -14.42 -0.26
N LEU A 77 -6.03 -13.65 -0.39
CA LEU A 77 -6.03 -12.38 -1.12
C LEU A 77 -5.04 -11.38 -0.48
N ARG A 78 -5.18 -11.13 0.83
CA ARG A 78 -4.32 -10.18 1.56
C ARG A 78 -2.85 -10.55 1.49
N ARG A 79 -2.53 -11.83 1.39
CA ARG A 79 -1.16 -12.31 1.19
C ARG A 79 -0.55 -11.89 -0.15
N LYS A 80 -1.34 -11.58 -1.17
CA LYS A 80 -0.88 -11.12 -2.49
C LYS A 80 -0.72 -9.61 -2.58
N ILE A 81 -1.15 -8.87 -1.54
CA ILE A 81 -1.12 -7.43 -1.45
C ILE A 81 -0.25 -7.02 -0.28
N GLY A 82 0.80 -6.27 -0.53
CA GLY A 82 1.56 -5.60 0.53
C GLY A 82 0.89 -4.28 0.87
N VAL A 83 0.81 -3.95 2.16
CA VAL A 83 0.25 -2.67 2.60
C VAL A 83 1.24 -2.00 3.54
N VAL A 84 1.49 -0.72 3.28
CA VAL A 84 2.31 0.17 4.09
C VAL A 84 1.42 1.30 4.59
N PHE A 85 1.34 1.47 5.89
CA PHE A 85 0.51 2.50 6.53
C PHE A 85 1.34 3.71 6.96
N GLN A 86 0.71 4.85 7.11
CA GLN A 86 1.33 6.09 7.57
C GLN A 86 1.95 5.96 8.98
N ASP A 87 1.32 5.21 9.87
CA ASP A 87 1.72 4.99 11.28
C ASP A 87 2.59 3.74 11.47
N PHE A 88 3.23 3.27 10.39
CA PHE A 88 4.13 2.10 10.33
C PHE A 88 3.51 0.77 10.75
N LYS A 89 2.63 0.73 11.74
CA LYS A 89 2.01 -0.48 12.33
C LYS A 89 3.06 -1.55 12.69
N LEU A 90 4.23 -1.15 13.17
CA LEU A 90 5.24 -2.09 13.64
C LEU A 90 4.86 -2.68 14.99
N LEU A 91 5.28 -3.91 15.22
CA LEU A 91 5.15 -4.60 16.49
C LEU A 91 6.28 -4.11 17.41
N PRO A 92 5.99 -3.37 18.49
CA PRO A 92 7.02 -2.66 19.24
C PRO A 92 7.97 -3.57 20.01
N ASN A 93 7.51 -4.77 20.37
CA ASN A 93 8.27 -5.77 21.12
C ASN A 93 9.06 -6.74 20.22
N LEU A 94 9.07 -6.52 18.91
CA LEU A 94 9.81 -7.28 17.93
C LEU A 94 10.89 -6.40 17.29
N THR A 95 12.05 -6.97 17.06
CA THR A 95 13.15 -6.33 16.32
C THR A 95 12.74 -6.03 14.87
N VAL A 96 13.54 -5.29 14.14
CA VAL A 96 13.37 -5.07 12.69
C VAL A 96 13.29 -6.39 11.94
N TYR A 97 14.20 -7.33 12.23
CA TYR A 97 14.20 -8.66 11.63
C TYR A 97 12.89 -9.41 11.91
N GLU A 98 12.48 -9.46 13.17
CA GLU A 98 11.28 -10.19 13.62
C GLU A 98 9.99 -9.54 13.06
N ASN A 99 9.91 -8.23 12.97
CA ASN A 99 8.80 -7.53 12.31
C ASN A 99 8.62 -7.98 10.85
N VAL A 100 9.73 -8.18 10.13
CA VAL A 100 9.69 -8.66 8.74
C VAL A 100 9.41 -10.16 8.69
N ALA A 101 10.05 -10.95 9.57
CA ALA A 101 9.87 -12.41 9.65
C ALA A 101 8.42 -12.80 9.97
N PHE A 102 7.77 -12.04 10.86
CA PHE A 102 6.39 -12.27 11.29
C PHE A 102 5.41 -12.42 10.12
N ALA A 103 5.58 -11.64 9.05
CA ALA A 103 4.72 -11.74 7.86
C ALA A 103 4.84 -13.11 7.16
N LEU A 104 5.99 -13.77 7.24
CA LEU A 104 6.21 -15.11 6.71
C LEU A 104 5.73 -16.19 7.68
N GLU A 105 5.98 -16.02 8.99
CA GLU A 105 5.59 -16.95 10.04
C GLU A 105 4.09 -17.17 10.11
N VAL A 106 3.30 -16.08 10.14
CA VAL A 106 1.82 -16.16 10.12
C VAL A 106 1.27 -16.77 8.82
N SER A 107 2.14 -17.00 7.87
CA SER A 107 1.80 -17.59 6.57
C SER A 107 2.22 -19.06 6.50
N GLY A 108 2.81 -19.60 7.57
CA GLY A 108 3.27 -20.97 7.64
C GLY A 108 4.55 -21.26 6.83
N VAL A 109 5.35 -20.22 6.52
CA VAL A 109 6.62 -20.39 5.80
C VAL A 109 7.65 -21.04 6.74
N LYS A 110 8.40 -22.01 6.22
CA LYS A 110 9.42 -22.73 6.99
C LYS A 110 10.55 -21.81 7.44
N ASN A 111 11.07 -22.06 8.65
CA ASN A 111 12.12 -21.22 9.26
C ASN A 111 13.38 -21.08 8.40
N ALA A 112 13.76 -22.14 7.67
CA ALA A 112 14.89 -22.11 6.74
C ALA A 112 14.69 -21.11 5.60
N GLU A 113 13.48 -20.93 5.11
CA GLU A 113 13.13 -19.97 4.08
C GLU A 113 13.10 -18.54 4.64
N ILE A 114 12.56 -18.37 5.85
CA ILE A 114 12.55 -17.06 6.56
C ILE A 114 13.98 -16.56 6.74
N LYS A 115 14.89 -17.40 7.24
CA LYS A 115 16.32 -17.07 7.42
C LYS A 115 17.03 -16.68 6.11
N ARG A 116 16.52 -17.09 4.95
CA ARG A 116 17.06 -16.70 3.64
C ARG A 116 16.39 -15.45 3.07
N ALA A 117 15.08 -15.28 3.30
CA ALA A 117 14.30 -14.20 2.69
C ALA A 117 14.49 -12.88 3.42
N VAL A 118 14.42 -12.87 4.76
CA VAL A 118 14.45 -11.65 5.57
C VAL A 118 15.74 -10.84 5.36
N PRO A 119 16.96 -11.41 5.42
CA PRO A 119 18.17 -10.64 5.20
C PRO A 119 18.22 -9.97 3.82
N LYS A 120 17.74 -10.65 2.77
CA LYS A 120 17.70 -10.11 1.41
C LYS A 120 16.79 -8.88 1.31
N ILE A 121 15.63 -8.93 1.96
CA ILE A 121 14.71 -7.78 1.98
C ILE A 121 15.27 -6.65 2.83
N LEU A 122 15.89 -6.93 3.97
CA LEU A 122 16.54 -5.92 4.80
C LEU A 122 17.69 -5.24 4.04
N GLN A 123 18.45 -5.97 3.27
CA GLN A 123 19.48 -5.42 2.38
C GLN A 123 18.86 -4.51 1.30
N LEU A 124 17.74 -4.94 0.69
CA LEU A 124 17.05 -4.14 -0.34
C LEU A 124 16.61 -2.77 0.17
N VAL A 125 16.13 -2.72 1.43
CA VAL A 125 15.64 -1.48 2.07
C VAL A 125 16.74 -0.76 2.87
N GLY A 126 17.99 -1.25 2.87
CA GLY A 126 19.13 -0.61 3.55
C GLY A 126 19.08 -0.70 5.08
N LEU A 127 18.60 -1.83 5.63
CA LEU A 127 18.45 -2.06 7.07
C LEU A 127 19.23 -3.27 7.60
N SER A 128 20.23 -3.76 6.87
CA SER A 128 21.00 -4.94 7.30
C SER A 128 21.61 -4.76 8.70
N GLU A 129 22.24 -3.60 8.94
CA GLU A 129 22.90 -3.27 10.22
C GLU A 129 21.90 -2.98 11.37
N LYS A 130 20.63 -2.81 11.03
CA LYS A 130 19.55 -2.52 11.99
C LYS A 130 18.68 -3.73 12.30
N ALA A 131 19.02 -4.91 11.79
CA ALA A 131 18.21 -6.11 11.88
C ALA A 131 17.78 -6.46 13.32
N HIS A 132 18.67 -6.26 14.30
CA HIS A 132 18.44 -6.60 15.70
C HIS A 132 17.98 -5.43 16.58
N HIS A 133 17.75 -4.25 16.02
CA HIS A 133 17.21 -3.10 16.74
C HIS A 133 15.68 -3.19 16.85
N TYR A 134 15.16 -2.63 17.94
CA TYR A 134 13.71 -2.47 18.14
C TYR A 134 13.19 -1.19 17.46
N PRO A 135 11.88 -1.09 17.18
CA PRO A 135 11.29 0.10 16.58
C PRO A 135 11.54 1.41 17.34
N SER A 136 11.74 1.34 18.66
CA SER A 136 12.08 2.50 19.51
C SER A 136 13.52 3.00 19.33
N GLU A 137 14.41 2.17 18.79
CA GLU A 137 15.84 2.45 18.64
C GLU A 137 16.22 2.95 17.25
N ILE A 138 15.25 3.06 16.35
CA ILE A 138 15.45 3.44 14.96
C ILE A 138 14.66 4.68 14.58
N SER A 139 15.14 5.42 13.58
CA SER A 139 14.53 6.66 13.08
C SER A 139 13.17 6.40 12.40
N GLY A 140 12.39 7.49 12.17
CA GLY A 140 11.13 7.42 11.45
C GLY A 140 11.28 6.83 10.04
N GLY A 141 12.31 7.23 9.30
CA GLY A 141 12.61 6.69 7.98
C GLY A 141 12.98 5.20 8.02
N GLU A 142 13.74 4.76 9.04
CA GLU A 142 14.06 3.34 9.24
C GLU A 142 12.82 2.53 9.64
N ARG A 143 11.94 3.09 10.48
CA ARG A 143 10.63 2.45 10.77
C ARG A 143 9.79 2.26 9.50
N GLN A 144 9.73 3.28 8.65
CA GLN A 144 9.01 3.19 7.39
C GLN A 144 9.62 2.16 6.45
N ARG A 145 10.96 2.12 6.32
CA ARG A 145 11.64 1.07 5.53
C ARG A 145 11.39 -0.33 6.10
N THR A 146 11.28 -0.48 7.42
CA THR A 146 10.91 -1.75 8.07
C THR A 146 9.48 -2.16 7.69
N ALA A 147 8.52 -1.23 7.72
CA ALA A 147 7.14 -1.50 7.30
C ALA A 147 7.06 -1.89 5.81
N ILE A 148 7.84 -1.23 4.95
CA ILE A 148 7.97 -1.60 3.53
C ILE A 148 8.58 -3.00 3.38
N ALA A 149 9.66 -3.31 4.10
CA ALA A 149 10.29 -4.63 4.09
C ALA A 149 9.31 -5.73 4.48
N ARG A 150 8.54 -5.53 5.56
CA ARG A 150 7.48 -6.44 6.01
C ARG A 150 6.41 -6.66 4.94
N ALA A 151 6.00 -5.60 4.25
CA ALA A 151 5.03 -5.68 3.17
C ALA A 151 5.56 -6.45 1.95
N LEU A 152 6.88 -6.33 1.68
CA LEU A 152 7.53 -6.90 0.49
C LEU A 152 8.01 -8.34 0.65
N VAL A 153 8.28 -8.81 1.87
CA VAL A 153 8.97 -10.09 2.11
C VAL A 153 8.25 -11.29 1.49
N ARG A 154 6.96 -11.16 1.20
CA ARG A 154 6.12 -12.15 0.50
C ARG A 154 6.10 -12.00 -1.00
N ASN A 155 6.89 -11.08 -1.57
CA ASN A 155 6.92 -10.78 -2.99
C ASN A 155 5.52 -10.48 -3.57
N PRO A 156 4.78 -9.51 -3.01
CA PRO A 156 3.42 -9.20 -3.45
C PRO A 156 3.41 -8.65 -4.88
N LYS A 157 2.32 -8.91 -5.60
CA LYS A 157 2.11 -8.33 -6.94
C LYS A 157 1.63 -6.88 -6.90
N ILE A 158 1.07 -6.47 -5.77
CA ILE A 158 0.54 -5.13 -5.53
C ILE A 158 1.09 -4.65 -4.20
N LEU A 159 1.63 -3.44 -4.18
CA LEU A 159 2.03 -2.71 -2.99
C LEU A 159 1.16 -1.45 -2.89
N ILE A 160 0.41 -1.35 -1.81
CA ILE A 160 -0.37 -0.15 -1.47
C ILE A 160 0.40 0.60 -0.39
N ALA A 161 0.69 1.87 -0.63
CA ALA A 161 1.37 2.73 0.32
C ALA A 161 0.44 3.91 0.67
N ASP A 162 -0.13 3.87 1.87
CA ASP A 162 -1.06 4.88 2.37
C ASP A 162 -0.30 5.96 3.13
N GLU A 163 -0.16 7.15 2.52
CA GLU A 163 0.55 8.31 3.06
C GLU A 163 1.94 7.95 3.65
N PRO A 164 2.80 7.19 2.92
CA PRO A 164 4.01 6.59 3.50
C PRO A 164 5.08 7.59 3.92
N THR A 165 4.89 8.86 3.59
CA THR A 165 5.83 9.94 3.89
C THR A 165 5.28 10.97 4.88
N GLY A 166 4.04 10.78 5.36
CA GLY A 166 3.31 11.78 6.15
C GLY A 166 3.94 12.12 7.51
N ASN A 167 4.78 11.23 8.05
CA ASN A 167 5.44 11.39 9.35
C ASN A 167 6.98 11.51 9.21
N LEU A 168 7.47 11.88 8.02
CA LEU A 168 8.90 11.93 7.72
C LEU A 168 9.32 13.34 7.30
N ASP A 169 10.59 13.65 7.55
CA ASP A 169 11.23 14.85 6.99
C ASP A 169 11.39 14.75 5.46
N PRO A 170 11.64 15.84 4.75
CA PRO A 170 11.72 15.85 3.30
C PRO A 170 12.74 14.87 2.72
N LYS A 171 13.93 14.74 3.32
CA LYS A 171 14.99 13.85 2.85
C LYS A 171 14.54 12.39 2.93
N ASN A 172 14.09 11.95 4.12
CA ASN A 172 13.58 10.59 4.30
C ASN A 172 12.35 10.32 3.43
N SER A 173 11.52 11.33 3.18
CA SER A 173 10.37 11.21 2.27
C SER A 173 10.81 10.83 0.85
N TRP A 174 11.82 11.51 0.31
CA TRP A 174 12.38 11.20 -1.01
C TRP A 174 13.01 9.82 -1.06
N ASP A 175 13.76 9.41 -0.04
CA ASP A 175 14.35 8.07 0.05
C ASP A 175 13.27 6.97 -0.02
N ILE A 176 12.12 7.18 0.64
CA ILE A 176 10.97 6.27 0.58
C ILE A 176 10.36 6.23 -0.83
N ILE A 177 10.19 7.38 -1.47
CA ILE A 177 9.65 7.46 -2.83
C ILE A 177 10.57 6.76 -3.84
N GLU A 178 11.88 6.97 -3.74
CA GLU A 178 12.86 6.27 -4.59
C GLU A 178 12.82 4.75 -4.38
N LEU A 179 12.67 4.31 -3.13
CA LEU A 179 12.49 2.89 -2.83
C LEU A 179 11.22 2.33 -3.48
N LEU A 180 10.08 3.04 -3.40
CA LEU A 180 8.84 2.62 -4.06
C LEU A 180 8.98 2.57 -5.59
N LEU A 181 9.69 3.54 -6.19
CA LEU A 181 10.01 3.51 -7.63
C LEU A 181 10.89 2.32 -8.00
N LYS A 182 11.88 1.99 -7.17
CA LYS A 182 12.73 0.81 -7.35
C LYS A 182 11.91 -0.48 -7.29
N ILE A 183 11.02 -0.61 -6.31
CA ILE A 183 10.11 -1.76 -6.18
C ILE A 183 9.21 -1.90 -7.42
N ASN A 184 8.69 -0.79 -7.93
CA ASN A 184 7.89 -0.81 -9.15
C ASN A 184 8.69 -1.27 -10.38
N ARG A 185 9.95 -0.83 -10.53
CA ARG A 185 10.83 -1.29 -11.62
C ARG A 185 11.08 -2.80 -11.58
N PHE A 186 11.04 -3.42 -10.41
CA PHE A 186 11.10 -4.88 -10.26
C PHE A 186 9.78 -5.60 -10.58
N GLY A 187 8.76 -4.86 -11.02
CA GLY A 187 7.52 -5.41 -11.56
C GLY A 187 6.35 -5.50 -10.58
N THR A 188 6.48 -4.90 -9.39
CA THR A 188 5.35 -4.75 -8.46
C THR A 188 4.48 -3.57 -8.89
N THR A 189 3.16 -3.75 -8.92
CA THR A 189 2.21 -2.65 -9.08
C THR A 189 2.21 -1.81 -7.81
N VAL A 190 2.40 -0.49 -7.91
CA VAL A 190 2.42 0.41 -6.75
C VAL A 190 1.23 1.35 -6.80
N VAL A 191 0.46 1.37 -5.72
CA VAL A 191 -0.63 2.33 -5.48
C VAL A 191 -0.22 3.21 -4.31
N LEU A 192 0.16 4.44 -4.59
CA LEU A 192 0.58 5.43 -3.60
C LEU A 192 -0.59 6.38 -3.32
N THR A 193 -0.97 6.56 -2.06
CA THR A 193 -1.77 7.72 -1.68
C THR A 193 -0.87 8.78 -1.06
N THR A 194 -1.05 10.01 -1.42
CA THR A 194 -0.36 11.14 -0.80
C THR A 194 -1.10 12.45 -1.02
N HIS A 195 -0.92 13.39 -0.11
CA HIS A 195 -1.34 14.76 -0.26
C HIS A 195 -0.15 15.72 -0.52
N ASN A 196 1.07 15.19 -0.63
CA ASN A 196 2.26 15.98 -0.91
C ASN A 196 2.37 16.31 -2.40
N LYS A 197 2.07 17.58 -2.73
CA LYS A 197 2.09 18.10 -4.09
C LYS A 197 3.46 17.97 -4.78
N GLU A 198 4.54 18.25 -4.05
CA GLU A 198 5.90 18.22 -4.61
C GLU A 198 6.27 16.81 -5.06
N ILE A 199 5.95 15.81 -4.26
CA ILE A 199 6.16 14.40 -4.59
C ILE A 199 5.36 14.02 -5.84
N VAL A 200 4.07 14.36 -5.89
CA VAL A 200 3.20 14.01 -7.03
C VAL A 200 3.73 14.63 -8.33
N ASP A 201 4.05 15.92 -8.30
CA ASP A 201 4.49 16.67 -9.48
C ASP A 201 5.87 16.20 -9.98
N ALA A 202 6.75 15.77 -9.07
CA ALA A 202 8.08 15.26 -9.42
C ALA A 202 8.05 13.82 -9.96
N LEU A 203 7.11 12.99 -9.50
CA LEU A 203 7.02 11.58 -9.90
C LEU A 203 6.73 11.40 -11.39
N LYS A 204 6.01 12.32 -12.04
CA LYS A 204 5.59 12.25 -13.45
C LYS A 204 4.96 10.89 -13.80
N LYS A 205 4.14 10.36 -12.91
CA LYS A 205 3.41 9.10 -13.05
C LYS A 205 1.92 9.37 -13.20
N ARG A 206 1.14 8.31 -13.40
CA ARG A 206 -0.31 8.40 -13.45
C ARG A 206 -0.85 8.92 -12.12
N VAL A 207 -1.75 9.90 -12.19
CA VAL A 207 -2.43 10.51 -11.06
C VAL A 207 -3.93 10.34 -11.21
N ILE A 208 -4.55 9.78 -10.18
CA ILE A 208 -6.02 9.66 -10.06
C ILE A 208 -6.45 10.60 -8.93
N THR A 209 -7.33 11.54 -9.24
CA THR A 209 -7.89 12.45 -8.25
C THR A 209 -9.25 11.96 -7.79
N ILE A 210 -9.38 11.81 -6.47
CA ILE A 210 -10.66 11.49 -5.82
C ILE A 210 -11.17 12.74 -5.11
N ASN A 211 -12.41 13.12 -5.40
CA ASN A 211 -13.10 14.19 -4.73
C ASN A 211 -14.51 13.76 -4.35
N ARG A 212 -14.88 13.93 -3.08
CA ARG A 212 -16.19 13.54 -2.50
C ARG A 212 -16.62 12.13 -2.93
N GLY A 213 -15.70 11.17 -2.83
CA GLY A 213 -15.95 9.77 -3.16
C GLY A 213 -16.00 9.43 -4.65
N ARG A 214 -15.74 10.36 -5.56
CA ARG A 214 -15.75 10.15 -7.00
C ARG A 214 -14.38 10.29 -7.61
N VAL A 215 -14.06 9.47 -8.59
CA VAL A 215 -12.91 9.70 -9.47
C VAL A 215 -13.26 10.84 -10.41
N VAL A 216 -12.61 11.99 -10.21
CA VAL A 216 -12.89 13.21 -11.00
C VAL A 216 -11.84 13.44 -12.09
N LYS A 217 -10.65 12.83 -11.96
CA LYS A 217 -9.55 12.99 -12.90
C LYS A 217 -8.68 11.73 -12.92
N ASP A 218 -8.19 11.35 -14.09
CA ASP A 218 -7.30 10.22 -14.30
C ASP A 218 -6.34 10.56 -15.44
N GLU A 219 -5.11 10.91 -15.09
CA GLU A 219 -4.11 11.42 -16.02
C GLU A 219 -2.89 10.52 -16.05
N LYS A 220 -2.49 10.02 -17.23
CA LYS A 220 -1.32 9.12 -17.40
C LYS A 220 -0.01 9.72 -16.91
N VAL A 221 0.15 11.04 -17.06
CA VAL A 221 1.23 11.84 -16.48
C VAL A 221 0.55 13.06 -15.87
N GLY A 222 0.15 12.93 -14.63
CA GLY A 222 -0.64 13.95 -13.95
C GLY A 222 0.21 14.82 -13.03
N LYS A 223 -0.41 15.92 -12.62
CA LYS A 223 0.05 16.79 -11.56
C LYS A 223 -0.95 16.78 -10.42
N TYR A 224 -0.51 17.22 -9.25
CA TYR A 224 -1.42 17.37 -8.12
C TYR A 224 -2.49 18.41 -8.43
N SER A 225 -3.75 17.99 -8.45
CA SER A 225 -4.90 18.87 -8.61
C SER A 225 -6.03 18.37 -7.72
N LEU A 226 -6.64 19.26 -6.94
CA LEU A 226 -7.82 19.00 -6.11
C LEU A 226 -9.07 19.54 -6.79
#